data_83c67ae46a55045543628a0e3fc561a8
#
_entry.id   83c67ae46a55045543628a0e3fc561a8
#
_cell.length_a   1.000
_cell.length_b   1.000
_cell.length_c   1.000
_cell.angle_alpha   90.00
_cell.angle_beta   90.00
_cell.angle_gamma   90.00
#
_symmetry.space_group_name_H-M   'P 1'
#
loop_
_entity.id
_entity.type
_entity.pdbx_description
1 polymer ?
#
loop_
_entity_poly.entity_id
_entity_poly.type
_entity_poly.pdbx_seq_one_letter_code
_entity_poly.pdbx_strand_id
1 'polypeptide(L)'
;NTPFNVLVYFIEKIYHLLGFARSISEVCDLTNGNIFKLGCLSKELKIITNFIRNLKGITMEEDYITKLISNNNIWTLSGNNNDYIGIKTVLCTGSIHKKLNYDIPEIPIETALNHIKLNSLDIKDKHITVFGNSHSGILILKNLYDMGCMYITNIIKEKTKIPYFDDNNIEVYQESGIRGEGLNWAAANLIPKNKTHIKIIKFNENNDFKSDFVIYSIGLKPRDIDIIYDGKPFVRRNDFNTTGLLGNNLYGLGVAYPKFYILNGDIEYEIGMGGFLTRALEIF
;
A
#
# COMPACT_ATOMS: atom_id res chain seq x y z
N ASN A 1 7.96 -0.93 -4.81
CA ASN A 1 9.41 -0.85 -5.02
C ASN A 1 9.85 0.60 -4.98
N THR A 2 9.98 1.14 -3.78
CA THR A 2 10.68 2.42 -3.58
C THR A 2 12.12 2.21 -4.06
N PRO A 3 12.67 3.10 -4.89
CA PRO A 3 14.05 2.98 -5.31
C PRO A 3 14.95 2.83 -4.08
N PHE A 4 15.84 1.86 -4.11
CA PHE A 4 16.73 1.51 -3.00
C PHE A 4 17.40 2.75 -2.38
N ASN A 5 17.91 3.65 -3.22
CA ASN A 5 18.60 4.87 -2.79
C ASN A 5 17.73 5.80 -1.93
N VAL A 6 16.43 5.89 -2.23
CA VAL A 6 15.49 6.74 -1.47
C VAL A 6 15.22 6.13 -0.10
N LEU A 7 15.11 4.80 -0.02
CA LEU A 7 14.83 4.09 1.23
C LEU A 7 16.03 4.13 2.18
N VAL A 8 17.24 3.88 1.65
CA VAL A 8 18.51 4.00 2.40
C VAL A 8 18.67 5.41 2.94
N TYR A 9 18.53 6.41 2.07
CA TYR A 9 18.62 7.82 2.46
C TYR A 9 17.62 8.20 3.57
N PHE A 10 16.40 7.68 3.50
CA PHE A 10 15.36 7.90 4.50
C PHE A 10 15.75 7.34 5.87
N ILE A 11 16.20 6.09 5.93
CA ILE A 11 16.57 5.46 7.19
C ILE A 11 17.84 6.08 7.73
N GLU A 12 18.82 6.42 6.89
CA GLU A 12 20.03 7.15 7.30
C GLU A 12 19.73 8.53 7.86
N LYS A 13 18.79 9.27 7.25
CA LYS A 13 18.31 10.54 7.83
C LYS A 13 17.66 10.34 9.20
N ILE A 14 16.81 9.33 9.34
CA ILE A 14 16.20 9.03 10.65
C ILE A 14 17.28 8.66 11.66
N TYR A 15 18.24 7.81 11.30
CA TYR A 15 19.36 7.46 12.19
C TYR A 15 20.17 8.68 12.58
N HIS A 16 20.49 9.55 11.64
CA HIS A 16 21.20 10.80 11.94
C HIS A 16 20.39 11.71 12.89
N LEU A 17 19.08 11.89 12.63
CA LEU A 17 18.19 12.68 13.48
C LEU A 17 18.06 12.11 14.89
N LEU A 18 18.15 10.80 15.04
CA LEU A 18 18.04 10.09 16.30
C LEU A 18 19.40 9.87 16.98
N GLY A 19 20.51 10.35 16.39
CA GLY A 19 21.84 10.21 16.93
C GLY A 19 22.44 8.80 16.86
N PHE A 20 21.95 7.95 15.97
CA PHE A 20 22.54 6.63 15.74
C PHE A 20 23.80 6.73 14.88
N ALA A 21 24.88 6.15 15.34
CA ALA A 21 26.16 6.06 14.62
C ALA A 21 26.23 4.91 13.59
N ARG A 22 25.10 4.38 13.16
CA ARG A 22 25.03 3.17 12.34
C ARG A 22 24.72 3.49 10.87
N SER A 23 25.50 2.94 9.95
CA SER A 23 25.21 3.01 8.51
C SER A 23 24.38 1.79 8.09
N ILE A 24 23.45 1.98 7.16
CA ILE A 24 22.60 0.89 6.61
C ILE A 24 23.41 -0.11 5.79
N SER A 25 24.50 0.32 5.18
CA SER A 25 25.43 -0.58 4.49
C SER A 25 25.96 -1.70 5.39
N GLU A 26 25.95 -1.50 6.71
CA GLU A 26 26.37 -2.50 7.71
C GLU A 26 25.25 -3.45 8.12
N VAL A 27 23.99 -3.12 7.81
CA VAL A 27 22.81 -3.82 8.34
C VAL A 27 22.14 -4.71 7.29
N CYS A 28 22.25 -4.37 6.05
CA CYS A 28 21.75 -5.18 4.94
C CYS A 28 22.94 -5.61 4.10
N ASP A 29 23.13 -6.91 3.97
CA ASP A 29 24.06 -7.51 3.01
C ASP A 29 23.56 -7.22 1.59
N LEU A 30 23.81 -5.97 1.13
CA LEU A 30 23.22 -5.35 -0.05
C LEU A 30 24.06 -5.64 -1.29
N THR A 31 24.66 -6.80 -1.32
CA THR A 31 25.36 -7.28 -2.51
C THR A 31 24.32 -7.70 -3.55
N ASN A 32 24.32 -6.98 -4.65
CA ASN A 32 23.73 -7.34 -5.95
C ASN A 32 22.22 -7.05 -6.16
N GLY A 33 21.94 -5.82 -6.49
CA GLY A 33 20.76 -5.51 -7.31
C GLY A 33 19.76 -4.59 -6.62
N ASN A 34 19.15 -3.79 -7.43
CA ASN A 34 18.20 -2.72 -7.10
C ASN A 34 16.86 -3.18 -6.47
N ILE A 35 16.75 -4.43 -5.97
CA ILE A 35 15.52 -4.98 -5.42
C ILE A 35 15.72 -5.28 -3.94
N PHE A 36 14.96 -4.57 -3.12
CA PHE A 36 14.99 -4.67 -1.66
C PHE A 36 13.87 -5.56 -1.13
N LYS A 37 14.19 -6.55 -0.30
CA LYS A 37 13.17 -7.35 0.38
C LYS A 37 12.57 -6.56 1.53
N LEU A 38 11.25 -6.42 1.55
CA LEU A 38 10.50 -5.68 2.58
C LEU A 38 10.82 -6.15 4.02
N GLY A 39 11.20 -7.44 4.18
CA GLY A 39 11.60 -8.00 5.47
C GLY A 39 12.85 -7.37 6.09
N CYS A 40 13.79 -6.88 5.27
CA CYS A 40 14.97 -6.16 5.79
C CYS A 40 14.56 -4.81 6.40
N LEU A 41 13.69 -4.08 5.69
CA LEU A 41 13.15 -2.81 6.19
C LEU A 41 12.39 -2.98 7.52
N SER A 42 11.63 -4.05 7.65
CA SER A 42 10.85 -4.31 8.86
C SER A 42 11.71 -4.42 10.13
N LYS A 43 12.93 -4.94 10.02
CA LYS A 43 13.88 -5.01 11.16
C LYS A 43 14.34 -3.61 11.58
N GLU A 44 14.72 -2.78 10.61
CA GLU A 44 15.16 -1.41 10.86
C GLU A 44 14.05 -0.55 11.46
N LEU A 45 12.83 -0.64 10.92
CA LEU A 45 11.68 0.06 11.47
C LEU A 45 11.38 -0.35 12.92
N LYS A 46 11.58 -1.62 13.30
CA LYS A 46 11.45 -2.07 14.69
C LYS A 46 12.49 -1.43 15.61
N ILE A 47 13.74 -1.31 15.16
CA ILE A 47 14.79 -0.65 15.91
C ILE A 47 14.43 0.82 16.15
N ILE A 48 14.03 1.53 15.09
CA ILE A 48 13.60 2.93 15.17
C ILE A 48 12.40 3.08 16.11
N THR A 49 11.39 2.23 15.99
CA THR A 49 10.18 2.26 16.83
C THR A 49 10.53 2.05 18.31
N ASN A 50 11.39 1.07 18.61
CA ASN A 50 11.84 0.82 19.98
C ASN A 50 12.64 2.00 20.56
N PHE A 51 13.44 2.66 19.75
CA PHE A 51 14.16 3.85 20.17
C PHE A 51 13.20 5.00 20.47
N ILE A 52 12.26 5.29 19.54
CA ILE A 52 11.27 6.36 19.72
C ILE A 52 10.43 6.14 20.98
N ARG A 53 10.05 4.89 21.27
CA ARG A 53 9.30 4.52 22.48
C ARG A 53 9.99 4.95 23.78
N ASN A 54 11.30 5.02 23.79
CA ASN A 54 12.11 5.38 24.96
C ASN A 54 12.50 6.86 25.01
N LEU A 55 12.08 7.68 24.03
CA LEU A 55 12.38 9.11 24.05
C LEU A 55 11.53 9.83 25.10
N LYS A 56 12.16 10.75 25.83
CA LYS A 56 11.46 11.60 26.79
C LYS A 56 10.40 12.46 26.08
N GLY A 57 9.19 12.48 26.63
CA GLY A 57 8.08 13.26 26.08
C GLY A 57 7.27 12.55 25.01
N ILE A 58 7.61 11.29 24.68
CA ILE A 58 6.80 10.43 23.81
C ILE A 58 6.10 9.37 24.66
N THR A 59 4.80 9.27 24.49
CA THR A 59 3.98 8.19 25.05
C THR A 59 3.46 7.33 23.91
N MET A 60 3.64 6.02 24.00
CA MET A 60 3.10 5.04 23.03
C MET A 60 2.12 4.13 23.76
N GLU A 61 0.87 4.22 23.32
CA GLU A 61 -0.22 3.40 23.84
C GLU A 61 -0.68 2.41 22.76
N GLU A 62 -1.10 1.23 23.19
CA GLU A 62 -1.73 0.24 22.32
C GLU A 62 -3.24 0.22 22.62
N ASP A 63 -3.99 0.86 21.71
CA ASP A 63 -5.45 0.95 21.82
C ASP A 63 -6.08 0.95 20.42
N TYR A 64 -7.34 0.55 20.36
CA TYR A 64 -8.12 0.56 19.12
C TYR A 64 -9.02 1.80 19.12
N ILE A 65 -8.63 2.82 18.35
CA ILE A 65 -9.40 4.05 18.23
C ILE A 65 -10.60 3.82 17.32
N THR A 66 -11.78 4.04 17.85
CA THR A 66 -13.07 3.84 17.14
C THR A 66 -13.68 5.13 16.65
N LYS A 67 -13.38 6.26 17.33
CA LYS A 67 -14.03 7.54 17.05
C LYS A 67 -13.10 8.71 17.34
N LEU A 68 -13.27 9.78 16.55
CA LEU A 68 -12.67 11.09 16.79
C LEU A 68 -13.78 12.14 16.94
N ILE A 69 -13.69 12.95 17.97
CA ILE A 69 -14.63 14.05 18.22
C ILE A 69 -13.83 15.34 18.38
N SER A 70 -14.18 16.37 17.63
CA SER A 70 -13.62 17.71 17.82
C SER A 70 -14.65 18.61 18.51
N ASN A 71 -14.22 19.27 19.58
CA ASN A 71 -14.95 20.35 20.23
C ASN A 71 -13.99 21.51 20.48
N ASN A 72 -14.31 22.70 19.97
CA ASN A 72 -13.47 23.90 20.14
C ASN A 72 -12.00 23.67 19.68
N ASN A 73 -11.79 23.00 18.56
CA ASN A 73 -10.48 22.68 17.98
C ASN A 73 -9.60 21.74 18.85
N ILE A 74 -10.17 21.08 19.83
CA ILE A 74 -9.53 20.00 20.60
C ILE A 74 -10.11 18.68 20.13
N TRP A 75 -9.25 17.74 19.81
CA TRP A 75 -9.63 16.41 19.38
C TRP A 75 -9.63 15.42 20.55
N THR A 76 -10.72 14.71 20.72
CA THR A 76 -10.81 13.52 21.58
C THR A 76 -10.82 12.29 20.70
N LEU A 77 -9.88 11.38 20.92
CA LEU A 77 -9.76 10.09 20.25
C LEU A 77 -10.30 9.04 21.23
N SER A 78 -11.46 8.49 20.96
CA SER A 78 -12.05 7.45 21.81
C SER A 78 -11.52 6.08 21.42
N GLY A 79 -10.79 5.48 22.32
CA GLY A 79 -10.30 4.11 22.23
C GLY A 79 -11.18 3.11 22.96
N ASN A 80 -10.82 1.83 22.87
CA ASN A 80 -11.50 0.78 23.64
C ASN A 80 -11.17 0.85 25.13
N ASN A 81 -9.99 1.32 25.47
CA ASN A 81 -9.50 1.37 26.85
C ASN A 81 -9.54 2.78 27.44
N ASN A 82 -9.17 3.80 26.65
CA ASN A 82 -9.02 5.17 27.11
C ASN A 82 -9.47 6.18 26.05
N ASP A 83 -9.76 7.40 26.50
CA ASP A 83 -9.86 8.58 25.66
C ASP A 83 -8.52 9.34 25.68
N TYR A 84 -8.10 9.81 24.52
CA TYR A 84 -6.88 10.58 24.33
C TYR A 84 -7.22 11.97 23.81
N ILE A 85 -6.55 12.99 24.31
CA ILE A 85 -6.82 14.39 23.93
C ILE A 85 -5.62 14.96 23.18
N GLY A 86 -5.89 15.61 22.04
CA GLY A 86 -4.87 16.24 21.21
C GLY A 86 -5.32 17.58 20.63
N ILE A 87 -4.45 18.58 20.66
CA ILE A 87 -4.68 19.86 19.96
C ILE A 87 -4.45 19.70 18.47
N LYS A 88 -3.44 18.90 18.09
CA LYS A 88 -3.13 18.52 16.71
C LYS A 88 -3.17 16.99 16.62
N THR A 89 -3.89 16.47 15.64
CA THR A 89 -4.04 15.03 15.44
C THR A 89 -3.59 14.63 14.03
N VAL A 90 -2.86 13.53 13.94
CA VAL A 90 -2.39 12.97 12.66
C VAL A 90 -2.92 11.56 12.51
N LEU A 91 -3.66 11.31 11.44
CA LEU A 91 -4.18 9.99 11.10
C LEU A 91 -3.22 9.26 10.17
N CYS A 92 -2.63 8.18 10.67
CA CYS A 92 -1.82 7.23 9.90
C CYS A 92 -2.46 5.84 9.95
N THR A 93 -3.78 5.77 9.79
CA THR A 93 -4.61 4.59 10.07
C THR A 93 -4.36 3.41 9.13
N GLY A 94 -3.57 3.61 8.08
CA GLY A 94 -3.39 2.61 7.05
C GLY A 94 -4.65 2.38 6.22
N SER A 95 -4.67 1.29 5.48
CA SER A 95 -5.76 0.98 4.55
C SER A 95 -6.16 -0.48 4.66
N ILE A 96 -7.31 -0.80 4.09
CA ILE A 96 -7.79 -2.17 3.89
C ILE A 96 -7.96 -2.44 2.40
N HIS A 97 -7.82 -3.69 2.01
CA HIS A 97 -8.04 -4.10 0.63
C HIS A 97 -9.51 -3.96 0.24
N LYS A 98 -9.74 -3.39 -0.93
CA LYS A 98 -11.08 -3.38 -1.54
C LYS A 98 -11.46 -4.80 -1.94
N LYS A 99 -12.74 -5.14 -1.76
CA LYS A 99 -13.32 -6.43 -2.11
C LYS A 99 -14.60 -6.21 -2.91
N LEU A 100 -14.95 -7.20 -3.72
CA LEU A 100 -16.26 -7.32 -4.35
C LEU A 100 -17.08 -8.33 -3.54
N ASN A 101 -18.39 -8.28 -3.70
CA ASN A 101 -19.31 -9.14 -2.95
C ASN A 101 -19.72 -10.35 -3.81
N TYR A 102 -18.85 -11.35 -3.87
CA TYR A 102 -19.15 -12.65 -4.47
C TYR A 102 -19.22 -13.71 -3.38
N ASP A 103 -20.16 -14.64 -3.50
CA ASP A 103 -20.29 -15.79 -2.61
C ASP A 103 -19.32 -16.91 -3.05
N ILE A 104 -18.02 -16.59 -3.02
CA ILE A 104 -16.93 -17.49 -3.39
C ILE A 104 -15.84 -17.35 -2.32
N PRO A 105 -15.26 -18.45 -1.84
CA PRO A 105 -14.17 -18.42 -0.87
C PRO A 105 -13.02 -17.53 -1.31
N GLU A 106 -12.54 -16.67 -0.41
CA GLU A 106 -11.43 -15.76 -0.67
C GLU A 106 -10.11 -16.32 -0.17
N ILE A 107 -9.07 -16.27 -1.00
CA ILE A 107 -7.69 -16.37 -0.55
C ILE A 107 -7.22 -14.95 -0.23
N PRO A 108 -6.87 -14.64 1.05
CA PRO A 108 -6.40 -13.31 1.43
C PRO A 108 -5.17 -12.89 0.62
N ILE A 109 -5.10 -11.62 0.24
CA ILE A 109 -4.03 -11.10 -0.60
C ILE A 109 -2.64 -11.30 0.04
N GLU A 110 -2.54 -11.21 1.37
CA GLU A 110 -1.32 -11.45 2.13
C GLU A 110 -0.85 -12.91 2.04
N THR A 111 -1.79 -13.84 1.91
CA THR A 111 -1.49 -15.25 1.64
C THR A 111 -1.05 -15.44 0.20
N ALA A 112 -1.76 -14.83 -0.75
CA ALA A 112 -1.47 -14.95 -2.19
C ALA A 112 -0.12 -14.31 -2.58
N LEU A 113 0.30 -13.26 -1.90
CA LEU A 113 1.63 -12.62 -2.07
C LEU A 113 2.77 -13.38 -1.37
N ASN A 114 2.46 -14.27 -0.43
CA ASN A 114 3.46 -15.04 0.30
C ASN A 114 3.57 -16.44 -0.31
N HIS A 115 4.63 -16.68 -1.07
CA HIS A 115 4.86 -17.94 -1.77
C HIS A 115 4.82 -19.17 -0.85
N ILE A 116 5.33 -19.08 0.38
CA ILE A 116 5.31 -20.20 1.34
C ILE A 116 3.88 -20.51 1.79
N LYS A 117 3.12 -19.46 2.19
CA LYS A 117 1.72 -19.63 2.61
C LYS A 117 0.84 -20.11 1.46
N LEU A 118 1.05 -19.58 0.26
CA LEU A 118 0.29 -19.96 -0.91
C LEU A 118 0.53 -21.45 -1.26
N ASN A 119 1.79 -21.88 -1.25
CA ASN A 119 2.15 -23.27 -1.52
C ASN A 119 1.63 -24.27 -0.48
N SER A 120 1.24 -23.84 0.71
CA SER A 120 0.63 -24.72 1.71
C SER A 120 -0.86 -24.98 1.44
N LEU A 121 -1.47 -24.30 0.47
CA LEU A 121 -2.86 -24.50 0.08
C LEU A 121 -2.97 -25.59 -1.01
N ASP A 122 -4.01 -26.41 -0.91
CA ASP A 122 -4.34 -27.43 -1.93
C ASP A 122 -5.23 -26.80 -3.02
N ILE A 123 -4.59 -26.02 -3.92
CA ILE A 123 -5.31 -25.23 -4.92
C ILE A 123 -4.82 -25.41 -6.37
N LYS A 124 -3.88 -26.32 -6.62
CA LYS A 124 -3.29 -26.48 -7.97
C LYS A 124 -4.31 -26.83 -9.03
N ASP A 125 -5.25 -27.70 -8.70
CA ASP A 125 -6.33 -28.16 -9.60
C ASP A 125 -7.62 -27.35 -9.45
N LYS A 126 -7.56 -26.22 -8.71
CA LYS A 126 -8.70 -25.33 -8.49
C LYS A 126 -8.73 -24.20 -9.51
N HIS A 127 -9.93 -23.74 -9.80
CA HIS A 127 -10.10 -22.52 -10.60
C HIS A 127 -9.98 -21.29 -9.71
N ILE A 128 -8.98 -20.46 -9.96
CA ILE A 128 -8.69 -19.27 -9.16
C ILE A 128 -8.92 -18.02 -10.02
N THR A 129 -9.75 -17.11 -9.51
CA THR A 129 -9.98 -15.83 -10.15
C THR A 129 -9.26 -14.72 -9.39
N VAL A 130 -8.37 -14.01 -10.07
CA VAL A 130 -7.65 -12.84 -9.55
C VAL A 130 -8.26 -11.57 -10.12
N PHE A 131 -8.78 -10.71 -9.26
CA PHE A 131 -9.27 -9.39 -9.66
C PHE A 131 -8.15 -8.36 -9.55
N GLY A 132 -7.90 -7.66 -10.66
CA GLY A 132 -6.88 -6.62 -10.75
C GLY A 132 -5.57 -7.08 -11.38
N ASN A 133 -4.86 -6.11 -11.95
CA ASN A 133 -3.61 -6.31 -12.69
C ASN A 133 -2.57 -5.23 -12.38
N SER A 134 -2.69 -4.58 -11.22
CA SER A 134 -1.65 -3.72 -10.65
C SER A 134 -0.47 -4.55 -10.15
N HIS A 135 0.53 -3.92 -9.57
CA HIS A 135 1.75 -4.58 -9.11
C HIS A 135 1.49 -5.84 -8.26
N SER A 136 0.61 -5.74 -7.24
CA SER A 136 0.25 -6.90 -6.41
C SER A 136 -0.48 -8.00 -7.21
N GLY A 137 -1.40 -7.62 -8.10
CA GLY A 137 -2.11 -8.56 -8.96
C GLY A 137 -1.17 -9.36 -9.85
N ILE A 138 -0.20 -8.70 -10.45
CA ILE A 138 0.82 -9.35 -11.29
C ILE A 138 1.71 -10.31 -10.48
N LEU A 139 2.13 -9.92 -9.27
CA LEU A 139 2.90 -10.81 -8.40
C LEU A 139 2.09 -12.04 -7.94
N ILE A 140 0.79 -11.88 -7.70
CA ILE A 140 -0.12 -12.98 -7.38
C ILE A 140 -0.23 -13.93 -8.56
N LEU A 141 -0.45 -13.42 -9.78
CA LEU A 141 -0.50 -14.23 -10.99
C LEU A 141 0.79 -15.02 -11.20
N LYS A 142 1.94 -14.37 -10.98
CA LYS A 142 3.25 -15.03 -11.01
C LYS A 142 3.31 -16.16 -9.98
N ASN A 143 2.95 -15.91 -8.72
CA ASN A 143 3.02 -16.91 -7.66
C ASN A 143 2.12 -18.14 -7.96
N LEU A 144 0.92 -17.91 -8.46
CA LEU A 144 0.00 -18.99 -8.87
C LEU A 144 0.55 -19.77 -10.06
N TYR A 145 1.11 -19.08 -11.04
CA TYR A 145 1.74 -19.69 -12.21
C TYR A 145 2.94 -20.56 -11.82
N ASP A 146 3.85 -20.02 -11.01
CA ASP A 146 5.05 -20.72 -10.55
C ASP A 146 4.72 -21.93 -9.67
N MET A 147 3.60 -21.87 -8.94
CA MET A 147 3.06 -22.98 -8.15
C MET A 147 2.50 -24.10 -9.04
N GLY A 148 2.21 -23.80 -10.32
CA GLY A 148 1.63 -24.75 -11.27
C GLY A 148 0.10 -24.83 -11.23
N CYS A 149 -0.59 -23.79 -10.80
CA CYS A 149 -2.05 -23.72 -10.89
C CYS A 149 -2.49 -23.75 -12.36
N MET A 150 -3.38 -24.69 -12.70
CA MET A 150 -3.79 -24.94 -14.09
C MET A 150 -4.88 -23.97 -14.59
N TYR A 151 -5.75 -23.52 -13.71
CA TYR A 151 -6.95 -22.74 -14.09
C TYR A 151 -6.93 -21.38 -13.41
N ILE A 152 -6.29 -20.40 -14.07
CA ILE A 152 -6.18 -19.03 -13.57
C ILE A 152 -6.97 -18.09 -14.49
N THR A 153 -7.91 -17.33 -13.92
CA THR A 153 -8.59 -16.24 -14.60
C THR A 153 -8.17 -14.91 -13.97
N ASN A 154 -7.72 -13.96 -14.77
CA ASN A 154 -7.47 -12.59 -14.32
C ASN A 154 -8.53 -11.64 -14.86
N ILE A 155 -9.29 -11.01 -13.97
CA ILE A 155 -10.31 -10.03 -14.32
C ILE A 155 -9.74 -8.63 -14.12
N ILE A 156 -9.68 -7.86 -15.21
CA ILE A 156 -9.05 -6.54 -15.25
C ILE A 156 -10.05 -5.45 -15.62
N LYS A 157 -9.97 -4.29 -15.00
CA LYS A 157 -10.77 -3.12 -15.39
C LYS A 157 -10.13 -2.37 -16.56
N GLU A 158 -8.85 -2.16 -16.48
CA GLU A 158 -8.04 -1.42 -17.45
C GLU A 158 -6.79 -2.22 -17.82
N LYS A 159 -6.10 -1.79 -18.88
CA LYS A 159 -4.82 -2.41 -19.25
C LYS A 159 -3.79 -2.22 -18.13
N THR A 160 -2.86 -3.15 -18.03
CA THR A 160 -1.74 -3.07 -17.09
C THR A 160 -0.90 -1.84 -17.39
N LYS A 161 -0.67 -1.02 -16.36
CA LYS A 161 0.15 0.19 -16.46
C LYS A 161 1.63 -0.21 -16.39
N ILE A 162 2.31 -0.06 -17.53
CA ILE A 162 3.74 -0.32 -17.67
C ILE A 162 4.45 1.02 -17.66
N PRO A 163 5.44 1.26 -16.78
CA PRO A 163 6.20 2.50 -16.76
C PRO A 163 6.91 2.74 -18.09
N TYR A 164 6.89 3.96 -18.56
CA TYR A 164 7.61 4.42 -19.74
C TYR A 164 8.02 5.90 -19.57
N PHE A 165 8.95 6.38 -20.39
CA PHE A 165 9.29 7.80 -20.44
C PHE A 165 8.50 8.47 -21.56
N ASP A 166 7.90 9.61 -21.27
CA ASP A 166 7.21 10.43 -22.27
C ASP A 166 8.21 11.30 -23.09
N ASP A 167 7.67 12.10 -24.02
CA ASP A 167 8.48 12.96 -24.90
C ASP A 167 9.28 14.04 -24.13
N ASN A 168 8.90 14.35 -22.89
CA ASN A 168 9.59 15.26 -21.99
C ASN A 168 10.59 14.56 -21.07
N ASN A 169 10.85 13.27 -21.28
CA ASN A 169 11.68 12.41 -20.44
C ASN A 169 11.16 12.27 -18.99
N ILE A 170 9.83 12.33 -18.81
CA ILE A 170 9.16 12.13 -17.53
C ILE A 170 8.66 10.67 -17.47
N GLU A 171 9.00 9.95 -16.38
CA GLU A 171 8.55 8.58 -16.17
C GLU A 171 7.06 8.55 -15.85
N VAL A 172 6.25 8.06 -16.79
CA VAL A 172 4.81 7.86 -16.63
C VAL A 172 4.54 6.55 -15.91
N TYR A 173 3.52 6.53 -15.06
CA TYR A 173 3.20 5.42 -14.14
C TYR A 173 4.31 5.11 -13.14
N GLN A 174 5.06 6.14 -12.73
CA GLN A 174 6.12 5.99 -11.76
C GLN A 174 5.64 5.38 -10.45
N GLU A 175 4.48 5.73 -9.95
CA GLU A 175 3.92 5.22 -8.69
C GLU A 175 2.87 4.13 -8.89
N SER A 176 2.07 4.19 -9.96
CA SER A 176 0.96 3.26 -10.22
C SER A 176 1.33 2.08 -11.12
N GLY A 177 2.48 2.13 -11.79
CA GLY A 177 2.94 1.10 -12.72
C GLY A 177 3.50 -0.15 -12.03
N ILE A 178 3.59 -1.24 -12.81
CA ILE A 178 4.28 -2.45 -12.36
C ILE A 178 5.80 -2.28 -12.45
N ARG A 179 6.55 -2.90 -11.52
CA ARG A 179 8.02 -2.72 -11.43
C ARG A 179 8.73 -4.00 -11.04
N GLY A 180 10.06 -3.97 -11.18
CA GLY A 180 10.96 -5.02 -10.72
C GLY A 180 10.57 -6.40 -11.25
N GLU A 181 10.54 -7.39 -10.38
CA GLU A 181 10.24 -8.78 -10.73
C GLU A 181 8.87 -8.94 -11.41
N GLY A 182 7.85 -8.21 -10.94
CA GLY A 182 6.51 -8.23 -11.55
C GLY A 182 6.50 -7.73 -12.97
N LEU A 183 7.24 -6.65 -13.27
CA LEU A 183 7.37 -6.11 -14.63
C LEU A 183 8.06 -7.11 -15.56
N ASN A 184 9.21 -7.65 -15.13
CA ASN A 184 9.97 -8.62 -15.92
C ASN A 184 9.14 -9.86 -16.24
N TRP A 185 8.44 -10.39 -15.25
CA TRP A 185 7.57 -11.55 -15.43
C TRP A 185 6.39 -11.26 -16.36
N ALA A 186 5.70 -10.12 -16.18
CA ALA A 186 4.59 -9.73 -17.04
C ALA A 186 5.03 -9.50 -18.49
N ALA A 187 6.16 -8.85 -18.70
CA ALA A 187 6.74 -8.65 -20.02
C ALA A 187 7.07 -9.98 -20.73
N ALA A 188 7.55 -10.97 -20.00
CA ALA A 188 7.87 -12.28 -20.56
C ALA A 188 6.65 -13.18 -20.79
N ASN A 189 5.59 -13.06 -19.96
CA ASN A 189 4.53 -14.06 -19.89
C ASN A 189 3.13 -13.53 -20.21
N LEU A 190 2.79 -12.28 -19.90
CA LEU A 190 1.43 -11.74 -20.10
C LEU A 190 1.31 -10.84 -21.34
N ILE A 191 2.37 -10.10 -21.70
CA ILE A 191 2.34 -9.16 -22.83
C ILE A 191 2.40 -9.91 -24.16
N PRO A 192 3.27 -10.91 -24.36
CA PRO A 192 3.23 -11.72 -25.57
C PRO A 192 1.97 -12.60 -25.56
N LYS A 193 1.09 -12.41 -26.54
CA LYS A 193 -0.11 -13.24 -26.69
C LYS A 193 0.27 -14.74 -26.75
N ASN A 194 -0.48 -15.55 -25.98
CA ASN A 194 -0.40 -17.02 -25.97
C ASN A 194 0.83 -17.65 -25.30
N LYS A 195 1.53 -16.96 -24.40
CA LYS A 195 2.62 -17.59 -23.64
C LYS A 195 2.20 -18.23 -22.31
N THR A 196 1.01 -17.90 -21.80
CA THR A 196 0.50 -18.47 -20.55
C THR A 196 -0.88 -19.06 -20.72
N HIS A 197 -1.25 -19.98 -19.84
CA HIS A 197 -2.62 -20.50 -19.71
C HIS A 197 -3.56 -19.59 -18.90
N ILE A 198 -3.09 -18.39 -18.51
CA ILE A 198 -3.87 -17.42 -17.75
C ILE A 198 -4.91 -16.76 -18.69
N LYS A 199 -6.18 -16.94 -18.36
CA LYS A 199 -7.27 -16.31 -19.09
C LYS A 199 -7.48 -14.87 -18.60
N ILE A 200 -7.32 -13.86 -19.47
CA ILE A 200 -7.53 -12.46 -19.12
C ILE A 200 -8.92 -12.03 -19.63
N ILE A 201 -9.73 -11.49 -18.73
CA ILE A 201 -11.09 -11.02 -19.02
C ILE A 201 -11.22 -9.55 -18.59
N LYS A 202 -11.83 -8.72 -19.43
CA LYS A 202 -12.17 -7.35 -19.04
C LYS A 202 -13.38 -7.39 -18.09
N PHE A 203 -13.30 -6.67 -16.98
CA PHE A 203 -14.38 -6.57 -16.01
C PHE A 203 -15.65 -6.02 -16.65
N ASN A 204 -16.74 -6.73 -16.43
CA ASN A 204 -18.09 -6.31 -16.72
C ASN A 204 -18.96 -6.80 -15.54
N GLU A 205 -19.93 -5.99 -15.10
CA GLU A 205 -20.79 -6.33 -13.96
C GLU A 205 -21.58 -7.64 -14.18
N ASN A 206 -21.81 -8.02 -15.45
CA ASN A 206 -22.50 -9.24 -15.84
C ASN A 206 -21.55 -10.42 -16.13
N ASN A 207 -20.27 -10.33 -15.77
CA ASN A 207 -19.35 -11.45 -15.98
C ASN A 207 -19.79 -12.66 -15.14
N ASP A 208 -20.31 -13.67 -15.79
CA ASP A 208 -20.48 -15.00 -15.20
C ASP A 208 -19.13 -15.73 -15.28
N PHE A 209 -18.55 -16.02 -14.11
CA PHE A 209 -17.33 -16.81 -14.00
C PHE A 209 -17.48 -17.84 -12.88
N LYS A 210 -17.08 -19.06 -13.17
CA LYS A 210 -17.01 -20.12 -12.18
C LYS A 210 -15.60 -20.13 -11.58
N SER A 211 -15.52 -20.10 -10.27
CA SER A 211 -14.25 -20.12 -9.56
C SER A 211 -14.41 -20.84 -8.22
N ASP A 212 -13.40 -21.58 -7.83
CA ASP A 212 -13.34 -22.20 -6.49
C ASP A 212 -12.86 -21.18 -5.46
N PHE A 213 -11.99 -20.25 -5.87
CA PHE A 213 -11.45 -19.21 -5.02
C PHE A 213 -11.32 -17.88 -5.76
N VAL A 214 -11.42 -16.79 -5.00
CA VAL A 214 -11.15 -15.43 -5.50
C VAL A 214 -10.02 -14.77 -4.72
N ILE A 215 -9.28 -13.89 -5.39
CA ILE A 215 -8.25 -13.04 -4.80
C ILE A 215 -8.50 -11.61 -5.28
N TYR A 216 -8.60 -10.66 -4.33
CA TYR A 216 -8.85 -9.26 -4.67
C TYR A 216 -7.56 -8.44 -4.59
N SER A 217 -7.11 -7.94 -5.74
CA SER A 217 -5.99 -6.99 -5.89
C SER A 217 -6.47 -5.72 -6.61
N ILE A 218 -7.59 -5.17 -6.15
CA ILE A 218 -8.31 -4.04 -6.78
C ILE A 218 -8.10 -2.71 -6.05
N GLY A 219 -6.97 -2.61 -5.35
CA GLY A 219 -6.56 -1.42 -4.63
C GLY A 219 -7.01 -1.42 -3.17
N LEU A 220 -6.79 -0.27 -2.55
CA LEU A 220 -6.95 -0.04 -1.13
C LEU A 220 -8.00 1.02 -0.88
N LYS A 221 -8.62 0.99 0.29
CA LYS A 221 -9.42 2.10 0.82
C LYS A 221 -8.94 2.45 2.23
N PRO A 222 -9.05 3.71 2.67
CA PRO A 222 -8.79 4.08 4.05
C PRO A 222 -9.60 3.20 5.01
N ARG A 223 -9.07 2.95 6.20
CA ARG A 223 -9.89 2.41 7.30
C ARG A 223 -10.88 3.48 7.70
N ASP A 224 -12.13 3.09 7.79
CA ASP A 224 -13.18 3.98 8.25
C ASP A 224 -13.02 4.23 9.75
N ILE A 225 -12.97 5.50 10.14
CA ILE A 225 -13.03 5.97 11.52
C ILE A 225 -14.18 6.96 11.56
N ASP A 226 -15.03 6.83 12.57
CA ASP A 226 -16.11 7.78 12.80
C ASP A 226 -15.53 9.12 13.28
N ILE A 227 -15.74 10.18 12.52
CA ILE A 227 -15.20 11.51 12.84
C ILE A 227 -16.37 12.48 12.96
N ILE A 228 -16.47 13.13 14.11
CA ILE A 228 -17.46 14.18 14.40
C ILE A 228 -16.76 15.50 14.63
N TYR A 229 -17.19 16.54 13.95
CA TYR A 229 -16.68 17.90 14.09
C TYR A 229 -17.79 18.84 14.51
N ASP A 230 -17.66 19.43 15.71
CA ASP A 230 -18.64 20.33 16.31
C ASP A 230 -20.09 19.77 16.26
N GLY A 231 -20.24 18.50 16.64
CA GLY A 231 -21.53 17.80 16.70
C GLY A 231 -22.09 17.35 15.34
N LYS A 232 -21.35 17.52 14.25
CA LYS A 232 -21.79 17.12 12.90
C LYS A 232 -20.87 16.05 12.32
N PRO A 233 -21.35 15.20 11.40
CA PRO A 233 -20.49 14.33 10.62
C PRO A 233 -19.39 15.12 9.92
N PHE A 234 -18.16 14.64 10.02
CA PHE A 234 -17.00 15.33 9.46
C PHE A 234 -17.01 15.30 7.94
N VAL A 235 -16.81 16.45 7.32
CA VAL A 235 -16.59 16.57 5.87
C VAL A 235 -15.12 16.94 5.64
N ARG A 236 -14.41 16.05 4.98
CA ARG A 236 -13.00 16.23 4.65
C ARG A 236 -12.82 17.40 3.67
N ARG A 237 -11.76 18.19 3.86
CA ARG A 237 -11.41 19.30 2.95
C ARG A 237 -11.13 18.77 1.53
N ASN A 238 -11.53 19.55 0.53
CA ASN A 238 -11.31 19.18 -0.87
C ASN A 238 -9.82 19.22 -1.28
N ASP A 239 -9.02 20.06 -0.62
CA ASP A 239 -7.59 20.27 -0.89
C ASP A 239 -6.66 19.36 -0.06
N PHE A 240 -7.21 18.39 0.68
CA PHE A 240 -6.42 17.51 1.58
C PHE A 240 -5.32 16.75 0.83
N ASN A 241 -5.55 16.41 -0.42
CA ASN A 241 -4.58 15.68 -1.25
C ASN A 241 -3.28 16.48 -1.46
N THR A 242 -3.38 17.81 -1.50
CA THR A 242 -2.24 18.71 -1.64
C THR A 242 -1.66 19.07 -0.27
N THR A 243 -2.52 19.45 0.68
CA THR A 243 -2.11 20.03 1.96
C THR A 243 -1.86 19.01 3.07
N GLY A 244 -2.43 17.80 2.96
CA GLY A 244 -2.48 16.83 4.07
C GLY A 244 -3.47 17.19 5.17
N LEU A 245 -4.06 18.37 5.12
CA LEU A 245 -5.00 18.88 6.12
C LEU A 245 -6.40 18.35 5.83
N LEU A 246 -6.89 17.46 6.68
CA LEU A 246 -8.25 16.91 6.58
C LEU A 246 -9.31 17.88 7.13
N GLY A 247 -8.97 18.61 8.20
CA GLY A 247 -9.80 19.58 8.88
C GLY A 247 -8.96 20.36 9.90
N ASN A 248 -9.59 21.19 10.73
CA ASN A 248 -8.85 22.01 11.70
C ASN A 248 -7.96 21.13 12.60
N ASN A 249 -6.65 21.33 12.50
CA ASN A 249 -5.65 20.57 13.26
C ASN A 249 -5.73 19.04 13.10
N LEU A 250 -6.42 18.53 12.07
CA LEU A 250 -6.50 17.12 11.72
C LEU A 250 -5.80 16.88 10.40
N TYR A 251 -4.78 16.05 10.41
CA TYR A 251 -3.95 15.72 9.25
C TYR A 251 -4.06 14.25 8.90
N GLY A 252 -3.87 13.93 7.62
CA GLY A 252 -3.81 12.57 7.12
C GLY A 252 -2.48 12.28 6.44
N LEU A 253 -1.85 11.17 6.81
CA LEU A 253 -0.59 10.69 6.23
C LEU A 253 -0.64 9.21 5.87
N GLY A 254 0.28 8.81 5.01
CA GLY A 254 0.47 7.43 4.61
C GLY A 254 -0.53 6.94 3.57
N VAL A 255 -0.62 5.64 3.39
CA VAL A 255 -1.40 4.98 2.31
C VAL A 255 -2.91 5.24 2.37
N ALA A 256 -3.44 5.61 3.55
CA ALA A 256 -4.84 5.98 3.71
C ALA A 256 -5.15 7.37 3.16
N TYR A 257 -4.16 8.25 3.15
CA TYR A 257 -4.29 9.66 2.78
C TYR A 257 -3.14 10.08 1.85
N PRO A 258 -2.99 9.43 0.67
CA PRO A 258 -1.89 9.68 -0.22
C PRO A 258 -2.02 11.07 -0.85
N LYS A 259 -0.89 11.74 -1.09
CA LYS A 259 -0.81 12.85 -2.03
C LYS A 259 -1.02 12.30 -3.44
N PHE A 260 -1.61 13.09 -4.32
CA PHE A 260 -1.67 12.73 -5.73
C PHE A 260 -1.39 13.95 -6.60
N TYR A 261 -1.01 13.68 -7.82
CA TYR A 261 -0.87 14.66 -8.90
C TYR A 261 -1.48 14.08 -10.18
N ILE A 262 -1.72 14.95 -11.15
CA ILE A 262 -2.22 14.54 -12.46
C ILE A 262 -1.04 14.58 -13.43
N LEU A 263 -0.78 13.44 -14.07
CA LEU A 263 0.26 13.31 -15.09
C LEU A 263 -0.38 12.77 -16.37
N ASN A 264 -0.32 13.56 -17.45
CA ASN A 264 -0.91 13.21 -18.75
C ASN A 264 -2.39 12.81 -18.69
N GLY A 265 -3.17 13.40 -17.77
CA GLY A 265 -4.58 13.09 -17.55
C GLY A 265 -4.86 11.91 -16.63
N ASP A 266 -3.85 11.18 -16.22
CA ASP A 266 -3.94 10.09 -15.24
C ASP A 266 -3.62 10.58 -13.82
N ILE A 267 -4.28 9.99 -12.83
CA ILE A 267 -4.01 10.26 -11.41
C ILE A 267 -2.88 9.34 -10.94
N GLU A 268 -1.78 9.93 -10.50
CA GLU A 268 -0.67 9.27 -9.85
C GLU A 268 -0.70 9.53 -8.33
N TYR A 269 -0.62 8.46 -7.53
CA TYR A 269 -0.61 8.53 -6.08
C TYR A 269 0.79 8.33 -5.53
N GLU A 270 1.25 9.24 -4.70
CA GLU A 270 2.50 9.09 -3.94
C GLU A 270 2.29 8.11 -2.77
N ILE A 271 2.42 6.82 -3.05
CA ILE A 271 2.20 5.75 -2.06
C ILE A 271 3.51 5.11 -1.56
N GLY A 272 4.64 5.63 -2.00
CA GLY A 272 5.96 5.19 -1.54
C GLY A 272 6.39 5.86 -0.23
N MET A 273 7.31 5.23 0.50
CA MET A 273 7.81 5.77 1.78
C MET A 273 8.46 7.15 1.62
N GLY A 274 9.13 7.41 0.49
CA GLY A 274 9.71 8.71 0.19
C GLY A 274 8.64 9.81 0.12
N GLY A 275 7.54 9.56 -0.59
CA GLY A 275 6.42 10.48 -0.69
C GLY A 275 5.76 10.76 0.67
N PHE A 276 5.61 9.73 1.53
CA PHE A 276 5.06 9.92 2.87
C PHE A 276 5.97 10.79 3.76
N LEU A 277 7.29 10.62 3.67
CA LEU A 277 8.24 11.46 4.41
C LEU A 277 8.21 12.90 3.92
N THR A 278 8.30 13.12 2.60
CA THR A 278 8.24 14.46 2.02
C THR A 278 6.98 15.18 2.49
N ARG A 279 5.83 14.49 2.43
CA ARG A 279 4.58 15.05 2.91
C ARG A 279 4.58 15.36 4.40
N ALA A 280 5.15 14.51 5.23
CA ALA A 280 5.28 14.80 6.66
C ALA A 280 6.10 16.08 6.90
N LEU A 281 7.20 16.26 6.18
CA LEU A 281 8.04 17.46 6.25
C LEU A 281 7.36 18.73 5.71
N GLU A 282 6.41 18.59 4.78
CA GLU A 282 5.58 19.71 4.29
C GLU A 282 4.52 20.16 5.32
N ILE A 283 4.05 19.21 6.16
CA ILE A 283 2.99 19.47 7.16
C ILE A 283 3.55 19.99 8.50
N PHE A 284 4.76 19.58 8.88
CA PHE A 284 5.36 19.84 10.19
C PHE A 284 6.69 20.58 10.08
#